data_963074a8e35beca9bfa521375865d802
#
_entry.id   963074a8e35beca9bfa521375865d802
#
_cell.length_a   1.000
_cell.length_b   1.000
_cell.length_c   1.000
_cell.angle_alpha   90.00
_cell.angle_beta   90.00
_cell.angle_gamma   90.00
#
_symmetry.space_group_name_H-M   'P 1'
#
loop_
_entity.id
_entity.type
_entity.pdbx_description
1 polymer ?
#
loop_
_entity_poly.entity_id
_entity_poly.type
_entity_poly.pdbx_seq_one_letter_code
_entity_poly.pdbx_strand_id
1 'polypeptide(L)'
;MKKKPLIGLTLDFEVKKSYSVFPWYAIRENYCSSIINLGGTPIPLVYDNNSISTIIDLLDGFIITGGAFDIDPSYFSEKKKL
;
A
#
# COMPACT_ATOMS: atom_id res chain seq x y z
N MET A 1 -24.23 8.00 7.02
CA MET A 1 -23.55 6.99 6.22
C MET A 1 -22.19 6.66 6.80
N LYS A 2 -21.95 5.39 7.03
CA LYS A 2 -20.67 4.95 7.58
C LYS A 2 -19.57 5.05 6.53
N LYS A 3 -18.47 5.66 6.90
CA LYS A 3 -17.28 5.65 6.07
C LYS A 3 -16.65 4.27 6.07
N LYS A 4 -16.25 3.82 4.90
CA LYS A 4 -15.46 2.59 4.82
C LYS A 4 -14.02 2.88 5.24
N PRO A 5 -13.37 1.96 5.96
CA PRO A 5 -11.98 2.17 6.36
C PRO A 5 -11.05 2.21 5.14
N LEU A 6 -10.06 3.08 5.19
CA LEU A 6 -9.04 3.18 4.15
C LEU A 6 -7.87 2.28 4.54
N ILE A 7 -7.59 1.29 3.71
CA ILE A 7 -6.55 0.29 3.97
C ILE A 7 -5.44 0.44 2.95
N GLY A 8 -4.27 0.87 3.41
CA GLY A 8 -3.11 1.00 2.54
C GLY A 8 -2.53 -0.35 2.17
N LEU A 9 -2.02 -0.47 0.96
CA LEU A 9 -1.38 -1.68 0.46
C LEU A 9 -0.03 -1.34 -0.11
N THR A 10 1.02 -2.06 0.30
CA THR A 10 2.31 -1.94 -0.36
C THR A 10 2.25 -2.66 -1.70
N LEU A 11 3.09 -2.22 -2.62
CA LEU A 11 3.12 -2.75 -3.98
C LEU A 11 4.49 -3.37 -4.25
N ASP A 12 4.54 -4.24 -5.25
CA ASP A 12 5.82 -4.68 -5.80
C ASP A 12 6.33 -3.61 -6.73
N PHE A 13 7.62 -3.33 -6.64
CA PHE A 13 8.26 -2.39 -7.55
C PHE A 13 9.18 -3.19 -8.46
N GLU A 14 8.88 -3.19 -9.76
CA GLU A 14 9.59 -4.00 -10.73
C GLU A 14 10.39 -3.14 -11.67
N VAL A 15 11.66 -3.47 -11.79
CA VAL A 15 12.55 -2.79 -12.75
C VAL A 15 12.88 -3.70 -13.92
N LYS A 16 12.51 -4.96 -13.88
CA LYS A 16 12.77 -5.90 -14.95
C LYS A 16 11.92 -5.58 -16.17
N LYS A 17 12.52 -5.74 -17.35
CA LYS A 17 11.82 -5.47 -18.60
C LYS A 17 11.02 -6.67 -19.05
N SER A 18 10.09 -7.13 -18.20
CA SER A 18 9.25 -8.27 -18.54
C SER A 18 7.88 -7.84 -19.03
N TYR A 19 7.31 -6.83 -18.39
CA TYR A 19 6.02 -6.29 -18.78
C TYR A 19 6.19 -4.94 -19.50
N SER A 20 7.11 -4.12 -19.00
CA SER A 20 7.32 -2.78 -19.52
C SER A 20 8.82 -2.48 -19.52
N VAL A 21 9.28 -1.65 -20.45
CA VAL A 21 10.67 -1.17 -20.44
C VAL A 21 10.90 -0.15 -19.32
N PHE A 22 9.84 0.39 -18.77
CA PHE A 22 9.91 1.34 -17.67
C PHE A 22 9.62 0.62 -16.36
N PRO A 23 10.20 1.08 -15.23
CA PRO A 23 9.84 0.55 -13.92
C PRO A 23 8.34 0.72 -13.67
N TRP A 24 7.77 -0.21 -12.90
CA TRP A 24 6.33 -0.20 -12.67
C TRP A 24 6.01 -0.78 -11.30
N TYR A 25 4.84 -0.40 -10.80
CA TYR A 25 4.30 -0.95 -9.56
C TYR A 25 3.24 -1.98 -9.88
N ALA A 26 3.15 -2.99 -9.05
CA ALA A 26 2.19 -4.05 -9.27
C ALA A 26 1.67 -4.60 -7.94
N ILE A 27 0.43 -5.08 -7.99
CA ILE A 27 -0.17 -5.80 -6.87
C ILE A 27 -1.12 -6.82 -7.46
N ARG A 28 -1.24 -7.96 -6.80
CA ARG A 28 -2.22 -8.94 -7.22
C ARG A 28 -3.62 -8.45 -6.90
N GLU A 29 -4.52 -8.63 -7.84
CA GLU A 29 -5.88 -8.13 -7.72
C GLU A 29 -6.60 -8.70 -6.48
N ASN A 30 -6.30 -9.93 -6.09
CA ASN A 30 -6.98 -10.56 -4.97
C ASN A 30 -6.75 -9.86 -3.63
N TYR A 31 -5.66 -9.13 -3.48
CA TYR A 31 -5.46 -8.31 -2.28
C TYR A 31 -6.51 -7.22 -2.20
N CYS A 32 -6.75 -6.54 -3.32
CA CYS A 32 -7.73 -5.48 -3.38
C CYS A 32 -9.14 -6.03 -3.18
N SER A 33 -9.47 -7.12 -3.86
CA SER A 33 -10.78 -7.75 -3.75
C SER A 33 -11.07 -8.20 -2.34
N SER A 34 -10.07 -8.75 -1.65
CA SER A 34 -10.26 -9.21 -0.27
C SER A 34 -10.64 -8.05 0.65
N ILE A 35 -9.97 -6.91 0.48
CA ILE A 35 -10.28 -5.73 1.30
C ILE A 35 -11.68 -5.22 0.98
N ILE A 36 -12.03 -5.15 -0.30
CA ILE A 36 -13.35 -4.69 -0.71
C ILE A 36 -14.44 -5.60 -0.16
N ASN A 37 -14.23 -6.91 -0.23
CA ASN A 37 -15.20 -7.89 0.27
C ASN A 37 -15.41 -7.78 1.77
N LEU A 38 -14.41 -7.33 2.50
CA LEU A 38 -14.49 -7.14 3.94
C LEU A 38 -14.99 -5.74 4.32
N GLY A 39 -15.34 -4.93 3.35
CA GLY A 39 -15.92 -3.62 3.60
C GLY A 39 -14.95 -2.47 3.64
N GLY A 40 -13.69 -2.69 3.25
CA GLY A 40 -12.68 -1.63 3.23
C GLY A 40 -12.48 -1.04 1.86
N THR A 41 -11.69 0.00 1.79
CA THR A 41 -11.29 0.63 0.54
C THR A 41 -9.78 0.48 0.40
N PRO A 42 -9.29 -0.24 -0.63
CA PRO A 42 -7.86 -0.43 -0.82
C PRO A 42 -7.20 0.82 -1.39
N ILE A 43 -6.08 1.22 -0.80
CA ILE A 43 -5.30 2.38 -1.24
C ILE A 43 -3.88 1.90 -1.56
N PRO A 44 -3.52 1.78 -2.84
CA PRO A 44 -2.15 1.43 -3.22
C PRO A 44 -1.16 2.53 -2.81
N LEU A 45 -0.01 2.13 -2.31
CA LEU A 45 1.00 3.08 -1.83
C LEU A 45 2.23 3.01 -2.74
N VAL A 46 2.64 4.17 -3.25
CA VAL A 46 3.87 4.25 -4.05
C VAL A 46 5.08 4.45 -3.14
N TYR A 47 6.26 4.16 -3.68
CA TYR A 47 7.52 4.18 -2.93
C TYR A 47 8.11 5.58 -2.87
N ASP A 48 7.48 6.42 -2.13
CA ASP A 48 7.99 7.75 -1.91
C ASP A 48 7.73 8.11 -0.45
N ASN A 49 8.79 8.31 0.30
CA ASN A 49 8.68 8.54 1.74
C ASN A 49 7.81 9.75 2.06
N ASN A 50 7.89 10.79 1.26
CA ASN A 50 7.08 11.98 1.49
C ASN A 50 5.60 11.71 1.24
N SER A 51 5.30 10.94 0.19
CA SER A 51 3.92 10.56 -0.11
C SER A 51 3.35 9.66 0.96
N ILE A 52 4.13 8.69 1.41
CA ILE A 52 3.68 7.77 2.48
C ILE A 52 3.44 8.57 3.76
N SER A 53 4.33 9.48 4.11
CA SER A 53 4.17 10.30 5.29
C SER A 53 2.89 11.15 5.23
N THR A 54 2.54 11.61 4.04
CA THR A 54 1.33 12.40 3.87
C THR A 54 0.07 11.56 4.03
N ILE A 55 0.06 10.36 3.43
CA ILE A 55 -1.16 9.56 3.38
C ILE A 55 -1.36 8.68 4.61
N ILE A 56 -0.27 8.36 5.32
CA ILE A 56 -0.36 7.38 6.42
C ILE A 56 -1.33 7.82 7.51
N ASP A 57 -1.46 9.11 7.72
CA ASP A 57 -2.38 9.64 8.73
C ASP A 57 -3.83 9.48 8.32
N LEU A 58 -4.10 9.31 7.04
CA LEU A 58 -5.45 9.13 6.51
C LEU A 58 -5.88 7.67 6.53
N LEU A 59 -4.95 6.74 6.71
CA LEU A 59 -5.26 5.32 6.66
C LEU A 59 -5.79 4.84 7.99
N ASP A 60 -6.75 3.94 7.94
CA ASP A 60 -7.24 3.25 9.13
C ASP A 60 -6.41 2.01 9.42
N GLY A 61 -5.71 1.51 8.44
CA GLY A 61 -4.82 0.37 8.57
C GLY A 61 -4.01 0.18 7.30
N PHE A 62 -3.12 -0.81 7.32
CA PHE A 62 -2.34 -1.11 6.12
C PHE A 62 -1.92 -2.56 6.13
N ILE A 63 -1.64 -3.06 4.93
CA ILE A 63 -1.19 -4.43 4.72
C ILE A 63 0.10 -4.36 3.93
N ILE A 64 1.13 -5.04 4.45
CA ILE A 64 2.40 -5.17 3.75
C ILE A 64 2.33 -6.45 2.93
N THR A 65 2.26 -6.30 1.61
CA THR A 65 2.29 -7.46 0.72
C THR A 65 3.73 -7.92 0.53
N GLY A 66 3.93 -9.16 0.16
CA GLY A 66 5.26 -9.65 -0.13
C GLY A 66 5.82 -8.95 -1.35
N GLY A 67 7.15 -8.83 -1.45
CA GLY A 67 7.76 -8.22 -2.60
C GLY A 67 9.14 -7.67 -2.29
N ALA A 68 9.78 -7.08 -3.29
CA ALA A 68 11.13 -6.55 -3.18
C ALA A 68 11.18 -5.15 -2.56
N PHE A 69 10.11 -4.71 -2.01
CA PHE A 69 9.95 -3.36 -1.55
C PHE A 69 10.24 -3.24 -0.07
N ASP A 70 10.96 -2.21 0.29
CA ASP A 70 11.43 -2.03 1.63
C ASP A 70 11.02 -0.65 2.14
N ILE A 71 9.94 -0.60 2.90
CA ILE A 71 9.56 0.63 3.59
C ILE A 71 10.17 0.59 4.98
N ASP A 72 10.81 1.67 5.38
CA ASP A 72 11.33 1.76 6.74
C ASP A 72 10.19 1.56 7.73
N PRO A 73 10.25 0.50 8.56
CA PRO A 73 9.16 0.22 9.50
C PRO A 73 8.88 1.36 10.47
N SER A 74 9.85 2.21 10.74
CA SER A 74 9.66 3.31 11.67
C SER A 74 8.59 4.29 11.20
N TYR A 75 8.35 4.38 9.90
CA TYR A 75 7.28 5.23 9.38
C TYR A 75 5.92 4.84 9.96
N PHE A 76 5.66 3.54 10.01
CA PHE A 76 4.38 3.07 10.53
C PHE A 76 4.33 3.16 12.04
N SER A 77 5.44 2.86 12.71
CA SER A 77 5.49 2.91 14.17
C SER A 77 5.30 4.33 14.70
N GLU A 78 5.89 5.32 14.02
CA GLU A 78 5.83 6.70 14.46
C GLU A 78 4.51 7.37 14.12
N LYS A 79 3.94 7.04 12.95
CA LYS A 79 2.72 7.69 12.48
C LYS A 79 1.47 6.99 12.94
N LYS A 80 1.49 5.68 13.04
CA LYS A 80 0.36 4.87 13.47
C LYS A 80 0.81 3.99 14.62
N LYS A 81 0.42 4.35 15.82
CA LYS A 81 0.67 3.50 16.98
C LYS A 81 -0.35 2.38 16.98
N LEU A 82 0.11 1.21 16.67
CA LEU A 82 -0.75 0.06 16.59
C LEU A 82 -0.85 -0.65 17.92
#